data_cee70417ac049f67a360437cf177a7da
#
_entry.id   cee70417ac049f67a360437cf177a7da
#
_cell.length_a   1.000
_cell.length_b   1.000
_cell.length_c   1.000
_cell.angle_alpha   90.00
_cell.angle_beta   90.00
_cell.angle_gamma   90.00
#
_symmetry.space_group_name_H-M   'P 1'
#
loop_
_entity.id
_entity.type
_entity.pdbx_description
1 polymer ?
#
loop_
_entity_poly.entity_id
_entity_poly.type
_entity_poly.pdbx_seq_one_letter_code
_entity_poly.pdbx_strand_id
1 'polypeptide(L)'
;YKGRNSDGQHDISVYSVSDELINEVTNNAAIEKLGNWSSDGEWIVYSVIKTDQILDGGDKRVGIFKKNPQGVDEVRLTENFEDHNPMWSPDGNNIAFLSTRGGSDIDIYVIDVDSKEETNITASQGNDYDFDWSPDSKRIVFVSEREDNPEIFVADISLNEKPTRLTDNISTESSPIWREGKIIFISDSDGDTDIYSMTPSDGSGQKRLTDTDQSERSPSW
;
A
#
# COMPACT_ATOMS: atom_id res chain seq x y z
N TYR A 1 -16.39 -1.80 0.36
CA TYR A 1 -17.06 -0.78 -0.46
C TYR A 1 -16.90 0.58 0.19
N LYS A 2 -16.59 1.61 -0.59
CA LYS A 2 -16.46 2.99 -0.16
C LYS A 2 -17.68 3.77 -0.66
N GLY A 3 -18.58 4.16 0.24
CA GLY A 3 -19.76 4.97 -0.04
C GLY A 3 -19.52 6.45 0.26
N ARG A 4 -20.34 7.35 -0.30
CA ARG A 4 -20.46 8.73 0.18
C ARG A 4 -21.66 8.81 1.11
N ASN A 5 -21.47 9.39 2.30
CA ASN A 5 -22.57 9.73 3.18
C ASN A 5 -23.31 10.99 2.69
N SER A 6 -24.39 11.39 3.39
CA SER A 6 -25.19 12.57 3.08
C SER A 6 -24.39 13.87 3.01
N ASP A 7 -23.24 13.94 3.67
CA ASP A 7 -22.37 15.11 3.77
C ASP A 7 -21.23 15.11 2.74
N GLY A 8 -21.23 14.11 1.81
CA GLY A 8 -20.27 13.99 0.73
C GLY A 8 -18.92 13.39 1.15
N GLN A 9 -18.81 12.92 2.39
CA GLN A 9 -17.64 12.25 2.92
C GLN A 9 -17.65 10.75 2.57
N HIS A 10 -16.47 10.13 2.62
CA HIS A 10 -16.31 8.73 2.25
C HIS A 10 -16.15 7.88 3.50
N ASP A 11 -17.17 7.07 3.80
CA ASP A 11 -17.12 6.05 4.83
C ASP A 11 -16.80 4.67 4.24
N ILE A 12 -16.27 3.81 5.10
CA ILE A 12 -15.94 2.43 4.76
C ILE A 12 -17.12 1.54 5.16
N SER A 13 -17.59 0.74 4.21
CA SER A 13 -18.64 -0.24 4.44
C SER A 13 -18.24 -1.61 3.93
N VAL A 14 -18.69 -2.65 4.61
CA VAL A 14 -18.52 -4.06 4.23
C VAL A 14 -19.85 -4.63 3.79
N TYR A 15 -19.87 -5.24 2.61
CA TYR A 15 -21.02 -6.00 2.12
C TYR A 15 -20.81 -7.49 2.38
N SER A 16 -21.69 -8.09 3.17
CA SER A 16 -21.74 -9.55 3.36
C SER A 16 -22.54 -10.18 2.22
N VAL A 17 -21.90 -11.03 1.44
CA VAL A 17 -22.55 -11.73 0.31
C VAL A 17 -23.54 -12.79 0.80
N SER A 18 -23.25 -13.43 1.93
CA SER A 18 -24.12 -14.50 2.49
C SER A 18 -25.43 -13.98 3.03
N ASP A 19 -25.41 -12.79 3.64
CA ASP A 19 -26.54 -12.24 4.37
C ASP A 19 -27.21 -11.08 3.62
N GLU A 20 -26.60 -10.66 2.51
CA GLU A 20 -27.01 -9.51 1.69
C GLU A 20 -27.08 -8.20 2.51
N LEU A 21 -26.24 -8.08 3.55
CA LEU A 21 -26.22 -6.94 4.46
C LEU A 21 -24.99 -6.03 4.21
N ILE A 22 -25.20 -4.73 4.39
CA ILE A 22 -24.13 -3.74 4.43
C ILE A 22 -23.89 -3.35 5.89
N ASN A 23 -22.66 -3.55 6.36
CA ASN A 23 -22.21 -3.07 7.65
C ASN A 23 -21.38 -1.80 7.45
N GLU A 24 -21.77 -0.72 8.11
CA GLU A 24 -20.96 0.49 8.17
C GLU A 24 -19.78 0.26 9.13
N VAL A 25 -18.57 0.24 8.60
CA VAL A 25 -17.33 0.10 9.39
C VAL A 25 -16.95 1.44 10.00
N THR A 26 -17.07 2.51 9.21
CA THR A 26 -16.87 3.89 9.67
C THR A 26 -18.12 4.71 9.35
N ASN A 27 -18.45 5.65 10.25
CA ASN A 27 -19.55 6.60 10.06
C ASN A 27 -19.20 7.86 10.87
N ASN A 28 -18.42 8.75 10.29
CA ASN A 28 -17.89 9.90 11.00
C ASN A 28 -17.50 11.04 10.04
N ALA A 29 -17.08 12.18 10.59
CA ALA A 29 -16.70 13.36 9.82
C ALA A 29 -15.25 13.35 9.32
N ALA A 30 -14.56 12.20 9.34
CA ALA A 30 -13.20 12.07 8.86
C ALA A 30 -13.11 11.77 7.36
N ILE A 31 -11.95 12.04 6.76
CA ILE A 31 -11.62 11.58 5.41
C ILE A 31 -10.77 10.33 5.55
N GLU A 32 -11.36 9.20 5.18
CA GLU A 32 -10.74 7.89 5.28
C GLU A 32 -10.34 7.36 3.91
N LYS A 33 -9.21 6.66 3.87
CA LYS A 33 -8.79 5.89 2.71
C LYS A 33 -8.62 4.44 3.11
N LEU A 34 -9.37 3.57 2.45
CA LEU A 34 -9.32 2.14 2.65
C LEU A 34 -7.96 1.59 2.19
N GLY A 35 -7.35 0.75 3.02
CA GLY A 35 -6.31 -0.19 2.66
C GLY A 35 -6.89 -1.54 2.23
N ASN A 36 -6.47 -2.62 2.87
CA ASN A 36 -6.95 -3.96 2.57
C ASN A 36 -7.38 -4.72 3.83
N TRP A 37 -7.82 -5.97 3.64
CA TRP A 37 -8.14 -6.90 4.69
C TRP A 37 -6.88 -7.59 5.22
N SER A 38 -6.88 -7.92 6.52
CA SER A 38 -5.95 -8.92 7.06
C SER A 38 -6.21 -10.29 6.45
N SER A 39 -5.20 -11.15 6.42
CA SER A 39 -5.28 -12.48 5.80
C SER A 39 -6.29 -13.43 6.47
N ASP A 40 -6.56 -13.22 7.76
CA ASP A 40 -7.57 -13.96 8.54
C ASP A 40 -9.00 -13.43 8.35
N GLY A 41 -9.16 -12.27 7.68
CA GLY A 41 -10.45 -11.61 7.48
C GLY A 41 -11.03 -10.92 8.71
N GLU A 42 -10.29 -10.85 9.82
CA GLU A 42 -10.78 -10.29 11.10
C GLU A 42 -10.65 -8.76 11.15
N TRP A 43 -9.78 -8.15 10.32
CA TRP A 43 -9.47 -6.74 10.36
C TRP A 43 -9.44 -6.10 8.98
N ILE A 44 -9.84 -4.83 8.94
CA ILE A 44 -9.65 -3.91 7.82
C ILE A 44 -8.66 -2.83 8.28
N VAL A 45 -7.64 -2.54 7.48
CA VAL A 45 -6.73 -1.41 7.70
C VAL A 45 -7.16 -0.21 6.84
N TYR A 46 -7.03 0.99 7.39
CA TYR A 46 -7.34 2.23 6.68
C TYR A 46 -6.55 3.40 7.26
N SER A 47 -6.42 4.47 6.50
CA SER A 47 -5.83 5.73 6.98
C SER A 47 -6.90 6.80 7.17
N VAL A 48 -6.72 7.64 8.20
CA VAL A 48 -7.46 8.88 8.42
C VAL A 48 -6.51 10.04 8.16
N ILE A 49 -6.72 10.75 7.05
CA ILE A 49 -5.82 11.81 6.59
C ILE A 49 -6.27 13.21 6.99
N LYS A 50 -7.55 13.36 7.34
CA LYS A 50 -8.12 14.62 7.80
C LYS A 50 -9.34 14.37 8.67
N THR A 51 -9.42 15.06 9.80
CA THR A 51 -10.58 15.03 10.69
C THR A 51 -10.63 16.27 11.56
N ASP A 52 -11.85 16.67 11.94
CA ASP A 52 -12.12 17.63 13.02
C ASP A 52 -12.40 16.92 14.35
N GLN A 53 -12.46 15.58 14.34
CA GLN A 53 -12.65 14.78 15.54
C GLN A 53 -11.43 14.84 16.45
N ILE A 54 -11.69 14.96 17.73
CA ILE A 54 -10.68 14.93 18.79
C ILE A 54 -10.82 13.60 19.54
N LEU A 55 -9.71 12.88 19.70
CA LEU A 55 -9.67 11.69 20.56
C LEU A 55 -9.62 12.08 22.05
N ASP A 56 -9.88 11.10 22.91
CA ASP A 56 -9.63 11.25 24.34
C ASP A 56 -8.17 11.66 24.57
N GLY A 57 -7.96 12.74 25.32
CA GLY A 57 -6.63 13.32 25.51
C GLY A 57 -6.30 14.52 24.64
N GLY A 58 -7.20 14.94 23.73
CA GLY A 58 -7.05 16.15 22.90
C GLY A 58 -6.32 15.95 21.58
N ASP A 59 -5.95 14.70 21.22
CA ASP A 59 -5.33 14.38 19.95
C ASP A 59 -6.35 14.37 18.81
N LYS A 60 -5.90 14.73 17.61
CA LYS A 60 -6.70 14.54 16.40
C LYS A 60 -6.72 13.07 15.99
N ARG A 61 -7.85 12.62 15.45
CA ARG A 61 -8.02 11.28 14.90
C ARG A 61 -7.40 11.23 13.48
N VAL A 62 -6.09 11.04 13.40
CA VAL A 62 -5.31 10.93 12.15
C VAL A 62 -4.33 9.76 12.23
N GLY A 63 -3.83 9.27 11.08
CA GLY A 63 -2.89 8.15 10.98
C GLY A 63 -3.52 6.86 10.48
N ILE A 64 -2.86 5.75 10.75
CA ILE A 64 -3.33 4.41 10.35
C ILE A 64 -4.15 3.77 11.48
N PHE A 65 -5.25 3.17 11.10
CA PHE A 65 -6.18 2.45 11.99
C PHE A 65 -6.47 1.05 11.45
N LYS A 66 -6.74 0.12 12.35
CA LYS A 66 -7.40 -1.14 12.00
C LYS A 66 -8.73 -1.25 12.72
N LYS A 67 -9.72 -1.85 12.07
CA LYS A 67 -11.07 -2.02 12.62
C LYS A 67 -11.66 -3.34 12.18
N ASN A 68 -12.45 -3.98 13.05
CA ASN A 68 -13.15 -5.19 12.66
C ASN A 68 -14.30 -4.87 11.67
N PRO A 69 -14.71 -5.81 10.83
CA PRO A 69 -15.73 -5.57 9.81
C PRO A 69 -17.12 -5.29 10.37
N GLN A 70 -17.35 -5.56 11.66
CA GLN A 70 -18.58 -5.20 12.39
C GLN A 70 -18.58 -3.74 12.85
N GLY A 71 -17.45 -3.04 12.72
CA GLY A 71 -17.32 -1.63 13.08
C GLY A 71 -17.24 -1.36 14.58
N VAL A 72 -17.03 -2.38 15.42
CA VAL A 72 -17.04 -2.28 16.89
C VAL A 72 -15.66 -2.01 17.46
N ASP A 73 -14.69 -2.89 17.14
CA ASP A 73 -13.33 -2.78 17.66
C ASP A 73 -12.46 -1.97 16.72
N GLU A 74 -11.87 -0.91 17.23
CA GLU A 74 -10.97 -0.03 16.49
C GLU A 74 -9.67 0.14 17.26
N VAL A 75 -8.55 0.04 16.56
CA VAL A 75 -7.21 0.25 17.10
C VAL A 75 -6.47 1.25 16.24
N ARG A 76 -5.98 2.33 16.85
CA ARG A 76 -5.04 3.26 16.21
C ARG A 76 -3.65 2.65 16.24
N LEU A 77 -3.00 2.60 15.09
CA LEU A 77 -1.66 2.05 14.92
C LEU A 77 -0.61 3.16 14.87
N THR A 78 -0.86 4.24 14.10
CA THR A 78 0.05 5.39 14.01
C THR A 78 -0.66 6.70 14.32
N GLU A 79 0.11 7.77 14.60
CA GLU A 79 -0.42 9.07 15.02
C GLU A 79 -0.11 10.21 14.07
N ASN A 80 0.50 9.93 12.92
CA ASN A 80 0.91 10.95 11.97
C ASN A 80 -0.13 11.12 10.85
N PHE A 81 -0.49 12.38 10.54
CA PHE A 81 -1.46 12.72 9.49
C PHE A 81 -0.91 12.48 8.07
N GLU A 82 0.40 12.30 7.92
CA GLU A 82 1.07 12.02 6.64
C GLU A 82 1.04 10.54 6.28
N ASP A 83 0.62 9.68 7.21
CA ASP A 83 0.54 8.23 6.99
C ASP A 83 -0.67 7.86 6.16
N HIS A 84 -0.45 7.18 5.04
CA HIS A 84 -1.52 6.81 4.12
C HIS A 84 -1.21 5.53 3.32
N ASN A 85 -2.20 5.04 2.56
CA ASN A 85 -2.11 3.82 1.76
C ASN A 85 -1.62 2.58 2.54
N PRO A 86 -2.23 2.23 3.67
CA PRO A 86 -1.81 1.07 4.44
C PRO A 86 -2.15 -0.24 3.73
N MET A 87 -1.28 -1.24 3.91
CA MET A 87 -1.46 -2.59 3.37
C MET A 87 -0.93 -3.63 4.35
N TRP A 88 -1.80 -4.60 4.74
CA TRP A 88 -1.42 -5.77 5.52
C TRP A 88 -0.43 -6.65 4.78
N SER A 89 0.56 -7.16 5.50
CA SER A 89 1.38 -8.29 5.03
C SER A 89 0.54 -9.57 4.92
N PRO A 90 0.88 -10.49 4.01
CA PRO A 90 0.16 -11.77 3.86
C PRO A 90 0.08 -12.63 5.12
N ASP A 91 1.09 -12.56 6.01
CA ASP A 91 1.11 -13.29 7.28
C ASP A 91 0.31 -12.60 8.41
N GLY A 92 -0.14 -11.35 8.21
CA GLY A 92 -0.93 -10.59 9.18
C GLY A 92 -0.14 -9.99 10.33
N ASN A 93 1.20 -10.03 10.31
CA ASN A 93 2.02 -9.52 11.41
C ASN A 93 2.40 -8.04 11.23
N ASN A 94 2.44 -7.57 9.99
CA ASN A 94 2.91 -6.23 9.65
C ASN A 94 1.91 -5.46 8.78
N ILE A 95 2.02 -4.14 8.81
CA ILE A 95 1.36 -3.23 7.87
C ILE A 95 2.42 -2.32 7.26
N ALA A 96 2.49 -2.30 5.92
CA ALA A 96 3.26 -1.30 5.19
C ALA A 96 2.39 -0.08 4.88
N PHE A 97 2.97 1.10 4.84
CA PHE A 97 2.27 2.35 4.53
C PHE A 97 3.23 3.42 4.00
N LEU A 98 2.70 4.42 3.33
CA LEU A 98 3.44 5.57 2.83
C LEU A 98 3.41 6.72 3.84
N SER A 99 4.52 7.45 3.96
CA SER A 99 4.60 8.65 4.80
C SER A 99 5.69 9.60 4.34
N THR A 100 5.47 10.91 4.51
CA THR A 100 6.49 11.97 4.32
C THR A 100 7.12 12.41 5.64
N ARG A 101 6.83 11.73 6.76
CA ARG A 101 7.30 12.09 8.11
C ARG A 101 8.83 12.15 8.27
N GLY A 102 9.58 11.48 7.40
CA GLY A 102 11.04 11.44 7.40
C GLY A 102 11.71 12.62 6.70
N GLY A 103 10.96 13.40 5.94
CA GLY A 103 11.50 14.48 5.10
C GLY A 103 10.48 15.11 4.17
N SER A 104 10.90 15.46 2.95
CA SER A 104 10.02 15.97 1.89
C SER A 104 9.50 14.87 0.97
N ASP A 105 10.23 13.75 0.92
CA ASP A 105 9.98 12.66 -0.01
C ASP A 105 9.09 11.60 0.65
N ILE A 106 8.33 10.88 -0.17
CA ILE A 106 7.50 9.78 0.30
C ILE A 106 8.39 8.56 0.49
N ASP A 107 8.36 7.99 1.71
CA ASP A 107 9.02 6.73 2.04
C ASP A 107 7.99 5.66 2.40
N ILE A 108 8.40 4.39 2.31
CA ILE A 108 7.63 3.24 2.76
C ILE A 108 8.07 2.87 4.18
N TYR A 109 7.11 2.86 5.07
CA TYR A 109 7.25 2.42 6.46
C TYR A 109 6.57 1.07 6.66
N VAL A 110 7.07 0.30 7.60
CA VAL A 110 6.45 -0.92 8.10
C VAL A 110 6.25 -0.80 9.59
N ILE A 111 5.08 -1.15 10.08
CA ILE A 111 4.76 -1.27 11.50
C ILE A 111 4.46 -2.73 11.84
N ASP A 112 5.08 -3.25 12.89
CA ASP A 112 4.69 -4.50 13.54
C ASP A 112 3.40 -4.26 14.34
N VAL A 113 2.38 -5.06 14.10
CA VAL A 113 1.01 -4.81 14.61
C VAL A 113 0.89 -5.01 16.11
N ASP A 114 1.70 -5.91 16.68
CA ASP A 114 1.67 -6.24 18.10
C ASP A 114 2.55 -5.31 18.93
N SER A 115 3.81 -5.12 18.53
CA SER A 115 4.76 -4.26 19.24
C SER A 115 4.57 -2.78 18.96
N LYS A 116 3.96 -2.45 17.81
CA LYS A 116 3.84 -1.10 17.24
C LYS A 116 5.19 -0.45 16.94
N GLU A 117 6.23 -1.25 16.75
CA GLU A 117 7.51 -0.76 16.29
C GLU A 117 7.43 -0.38 14.80
N GLU A 118 7.83 0.85 14.50
CA GLU A 118 7.78 1.40 13.14
C GLU A 118 9.19 1.50 12.56
N THR A 119 9.35 1.10 11.30
CA THR A 119 10.62 1.11 10.59
C THR A 119 10.46 1.76 9.22
N ASN A 120 11.29 2.76 8.89
CA ASN A 120 11.42 3.26 7.52
C ASN A 120 12.30 2.29 6.73
N ILE A 121 11.75 1.65 5.69
CA ILE A 121 12.45 0.60 4.94
C ILE A 121 13.07 1.09 3.63
N THR A 122 12.74 2.29 3.18
CA THR A 122 13.27 2.82 1.92
C THR A 122 14.24 3.99 2.10
N ALA A 123 14.03 4.87 3.06
CA ALA A 123 14.91 5.93 3.58
C ALA A 123 15.93 6.49 2.55
N SER A 124 15.43 7.04 1.43
CA SER A 124 16.28 7.54 0.34
C SER A 124 15.88 8.95 -0.08
N GLN A 125 16.63 9.55 -1.00
CA GLN A 125 16.16 10.71 -1.75
C GLN A 125 15.27 10.25 -2.89
N GLY A 126 14.20 11.01 -3.18
CA GLY A 126 13.17 10.66 -4.15
C GLY A 126 12.02 9.87 -3.54
N ASN A 127 10.86 9.94 -4.20
CA ASN A 127 9.66 9.29 -3.73
C ASN A 127 9.73 7.77 -3.95
N ASP A 128 9.27 7.03 -2.95
CA ASP A 128 9.06 5.58 -2.99
C ASP A 128 7.57 5.29 -2.78
N TYR A 129 6.91 4.64 -3.75
CA TYR A 129 5.46 4.46 -3.77
C TYR A 129 5.04 3.22 -4.56
N ASP A 130 3.74 3.03 -4.81
CA ASP A 130 3.19 1.88 -5.57
C ASP A 130 3.82 0.56 -5.13
N PHE A 131 3.56 0.14 -3.90
CA PHE A 131 4.21 -1.04 -3.33
C PHE A 131 3.27 -2.23 -3.20
N ASP A 132 3.86 -3.43 -3.17
CA ASP A 132 3.18 -4.68 -2.83
C ASP A 132 4.10 -5.61 -2.03
N TRP A 133 3.49 -6.46 -1.21
CA TRP A 133 4.19 -7.45 -0.40
C TRP A 133 4.62 -8.68 -1.20
N SER A 134 5.79 -9.21 -0.86
CA SER A 134 6.13 -10.58 -1.26
C SER A 134 5.21 -11.60 -0.56
N PRO A 135 4.89 -12.74 -1.20
CA PRO A 135 4.03 -13.75 -0.60
C PRO A 135 4.54 -14.34 0.73
N ASP A 136 5.83 -14.24 0.99
CA ASP A 136 6.47 -14.68 2.25
C ASP A 136 6.51 -13.59 3.33
N SER A 137 5.94 -12.42 3.06
CA SER A 137 5.87 -11.27 3.98
C SER A 137 7.22 -10.68 4.41
N LYS A 138 8.31 -11.02 3.73
CA LYS A 138 9.66 -10.59 4.11
C LYS A 138 10.19 -9.43 3.31
N ARG A 139 9.60 -9.18 2.14
CA ARG A 139 10.07 -8.15 1.21
C ARG A 139 8.91 -7.35 0.65
N ILE A 140 9.24 -6.16 0.18
CA ILE A 140 8.31 -5.26 -0.51
C ILE A 140 8.92 -4.93 -1.86
N VAL A 141 8.13 -5.05 -2.93
CA VAL A 141 8.41 -4.47 -4.25
C VAL A 141 7.78 -3.09 -4.33
N PHE A 142 8.45 -2.14 -4.94
CA PHE A 142 7.97 -0.75 -5.02
C PHE A 142 8.57 0.01 -6.19
N VAL A 143 7.95 1.14 -6.53
CA VAL A 143 8.48 2.13 -7.47
C VAL A 143 9.30 3.16 -6.69
N SER A 144 10.46 3.53 -7.22
CA SER A 144 11.34 4.54 -6.65
C SER A 144 11.78 5.57 -7.68
N GLU A 145 11.75 6.85 -7.29
CA GLU A 145 12.27 7.99 -8.05
C GLU A 145 13.68 8.42 -7.58
N ARG A 146 14.42 7.54 -6.88
CA ARG A 146 15.78 7.83 -6.40
C ARG A 146 16.83 7.95 -7.50
N GLU A 147 16.49 7.50 -8.70
CA GLU A 147 17.28 7.61 -9.92
C GLU A 147 16.60 8.62 -10.89
N ASP A 148 17.07 8.71 -12.12
CA ASP A 148 16.62 9.72 -13.10
C ASP A 148 15.14 9.53 -13.54
N ASN A 149 14.61 8.31 -13.46
CA ASN A 149 13.22 7.95 -13.80
C ASN A 149 12.67 6.90 -12.81
N PRO A 150 11.34 6.75 -12.71
CA PRO A 150 10.73 5.73 -11.86
C PRO A 150 11.15 4.32 -12.25
N GLU A 151 11.70 3.57 -11.30
CA GLU A 151 12.19 2.21 -11.48
C GLU A 151 11.68 1.29 -10.38
N ILE A 152 11.70 -0.02 -10.63
CA ILE A 152 11.23 -1.00 -9.66
C ILE A 152 12.39 -1.48 -8.79
N PHE A 153 12.15 -1.45 -7.49
CA PHE A 153 13.06 -1.91 -6.44
C PHE A 153 12.40 -2.97 -5.55
N VAL A 154 13.24 -3.72 -4.86
CA VAL A 154 12.82 -4.63 -3.78
C VAL A 154 13.63 -4.31 -2.52
N ALA A 155 12.95 -4.20 -1.38
CA ALA A 155 13.54 -4.06 -0.06
C ALA A 155 13.18 -5.24 0.84
N ASP A 156 14.13 -5.67 1.67
CA ASP A 156 13.89 -6.59 2.79
C ASP A 156 13.46 -5.78 4.02
N ILE A 157 12.38 -6.19 4.69
CA ILE A 157 11.86 -5.44 5.85
C ILE A 157 12.77 -5.53 7.09
N SER A 158 13.70 -6.47 7.12
CA SER A 158 14.68 -6.60 8.21
C SER A 158 15.85 -5.61 8.12
N LEU A 159 15.94 -4.83 7.05
CA LEU A 159 17.02 -3.86 6.75
C LEU A 159 18.43 -4.46 6.72
N ASN A 160 18.58 -5.77 6.52
CA ASN A 160 19.89 -6.41 6.45
C ASN A 160 20.67 -6.00 5.19
N GLU A 161 19.96 -5.58 4.15
CA GLU A 161 20.53 -5.19 2.86
C GLU A 161 19.85 -3.92 2.35
N LYS A 162 20.55 -3.16 1.50
CA LYS A 162 19.95 -2.02 0.81
C LYS A 162 18.94 -2.51 -0.23
N PRO A 163 17.93 -1.69 -0.56
CA PRO A 163 17.01 -2.01 -1.64
C PRO A 163 17.73 -2.33 -2.95
N THR A 164 17.31 -3.40 -3.60
CA THR A 164 17.86 -3.85 -4.89
C THR A 164 17.05 -3.29 -6.04
N ARG A 165 17.69 -2.61 -6.99
CA ARG A 165 17.09 -2.15 -8.24
C ARG A 165 16.87 -3.35 -9.16
N LEU A 166 15.66 -3.51 -9.70
CA LEU A 166 15.28 -4.60 -10.60
C LEU A 166 15.13 -4.16 -12.06
N THR A 167 14.82 -2.89 -12.30
CA THR A 167 14.77 -2.30 -13.63
C THR A 167 15.79 -1.18 -13.75
N ASP A 168 16.43 -1.05 -14.93
CA ASP A 168 17.47 -0.05 -15.22
C ASP A 168 17.40 0.32 -16.70
N ASN A 169 16.48 1.21 -17.03
CA ASN A 169 16.24 1.62 -18.40
C ASN A 169 15.74 3.08 -18.47
N ILE A 170 15.37 3.57 -19.65
CA ILE A 170 14.87 4.94 -19.82
C ILE A 170 13.35 5.07 -19.76
N SER A 171 12.67 3.96 -19.54
CA SER A 171 11.21 3.86 -19.50
C SER A 171 10.67 4.18 -18.10
N THR A 172 9.36 4.35 -18.00
CA THR A 172 8.67 4.56 -16.73
C THR A 172 8.02 3.25 -16.30
N GLU A 173 8.43 2.73 -15.17
CA GLU A 173 7.81 1.58 -14.55
C GLU A 173 6.81 2.01 -13.47
N SER A 174 5.72 1.23 -13.34
CA SER A 174 4.67 1.51 -12.35
C SER A 174 3.89 0.26 -11.94
N SER A 175 3.12 0.40 -10.85
CA SER A 175 2.13 -0.58 -10.37
C SER A 175 2.68 -2.01 -10.25
N PRO A 176 3.83 -2.23 -9.60
CA PRO A 176 4.35 -3.59 -9.41
C PRO A 176 3.45 -4.38 -8.47
N ILE A 177 3.20 -5.64 -8.81
CA ILE A 177 2.53 -6.62 -7.95
C ILE A 177 3.37 -7.90 -7.86
N TRP A 178 3.42 -8.49 -6.67
CA TRP A 178 4.20 -9.69 -6.42
C TRP A 178 3.32 -10.90 -6.18
N ARG A 179 3.23 -11.80 -7.15
CA ARG A 179 2.42 -13.02 -7.05
C ARG A 179 3.14 -14.21 -7.66
N GLU A 180 2.92 -15.40 -7.11
CA GLU A 180 3.35 -16.69 -7.68
C GLU A 180 4.82 -16.75 -8.14
N GLY A 181 5.73 -16.09 -7.39
CA GLY A 181 7.16 -16.07 -7.72
C GLY A 181 7.53 -15.18 -8.90
N LYS A 182 6.64 -14.26 -9.30
CA LYS A 182 6.86 -13.23 -10.30
C LYS A 182 6.50 -11.85 -9.79
N ILE A 183 7.17 -10.83 -10.30
CA ILE A 183 6.72 -9.44 -10.25
C ILE A 183 6.08 -9.13 -11.59
N ILE A 184 4.85 -8.62 -11.55
CA ILE A 184 4.12 -8.10 -12.71
C ILE A 184 4.12 -6.59 -12.57
N PHE A 185 4.35 -5.86 -13.65
CA PHE A 185 4.45 -4.40 -13.63
C PHE A 185 4.02 -3.79 -14.96
N ILE A 186 3.83 -2.49 -14.98
CA ILE A 186 3.56 -1.71 -16.18
C ILE A 186 4.83 -1.00 -16.60
N SER A 187 5.12 -0.99 -17.90
CA SER A 187 6.23 -0.25 -18.51
C SER A 187 5.81 0.38 -19.84
N ASP A 188 6.35 1.55 -20.16
CA ASP A 188 6.16 2.24 -21.44
C ASP A 188 7.34 2.01 -22.41
N SER A 189 8.10 0.93 -22.25
CA SER A 189 9.38 0.67 -22.92
C SER A 189 9.30 0.55 -24.45
N ASP A 190 8.15 0.33 -25.01
CA ASP A 190 7.93 0.19 -26.46
C ASP A 190 6.98 1.24 -27.06
N GLY A 191 6.64 2.29 -26.28
CA GLY A 191 5.97 3.50 -26.78
C GLY A 191 4.54 3.67 -26.28
N ASP A 192 3.91 2.62 -25.74
CA ASP A 192 2.68 2.63 -24.98
C ASP A 192 2.83 1.79 -23.69
N THR A 193 1.87 1.87 -22.79
CA THR A 193 1.98 1.15 -21.52
C THR A 193 1.47 -0.27 -21.64
N ASP A 194 2.35 -1.23 -21.37
CA ASP A 194 2.07 -2.66 -21.38
C ASP A 194 2.38 -3.33 -20.05
N ILE A 195 1.83 -4.53 -19.90
CA ILE A 195 2.08 -5.37 -18.73
C ILE A 195 3.28 -6.27 -19.01
N TYR A 196 4.23 -6.24 -18.09
CA TYR A 196 5.43 -7.07 -18.10
C TYR A 196 5.50 -7.97 -16.87
N SER A 197 6.31 -9.00 -16.95
CA SER A 197 6.69 -9.84 -15.81
C SER A 197 8.20 -9.98 -15.71
N MET A 198 8.72 -10.18 -14.48
CA MET A 198 10.14 -10.43 -14.23
C MET A 198 10.36 -11.36 -13.03
N THR A 199 11.61 -11.81 -12.89
CA THR A 199 12.06 -12.59 -11.74
C THR A 199 12.34 -11.68 -10.53
N PRO A 200 11.80 -11.97 -9.34
CA PRO A 200 11.91 -11.07 -8.19
C PRO A 200 13.30 -10.94 -7.57
N SER A 201 14.22 -11.87 -7.83
CA SER A 201 15.55 -11.88 -7.21
C SER A 201 16.52 -10.88 -7.83
N ASP A 202 16.37 -10.60 -9.13
CA ASP A 202 17.38 -9.85 -9.90
C ASP A 202 16.79 -9.06 -11.09
N GLY A 203 15.46 -9.04 -11.25
CA GLY A 203 14.79 -8.39 -12.38
C GLY A 203 14.99 -9.10 -13.73
N SER A 204 15.63 -10.26 -13.76
CA SER A 204 15.88 -10.98 -15.01
C SER A 204 14.62 -11.60 -15.60
N GLY A 205 14.75 -12.08 -16.86
CA GLY A 205 13.65 -12.77 -17.52
C GLY A 205 12.44 -11.88 -17.78
N GLN A 206 12.66 -10.58 -18.00
CA GLN A 206 11.59 -9.64 -18.35
C GLN A 206 10.88 -10.13 -19.62
N LYS A 207 9.56 -10.16 -19.52
CA LYS A 207 8.69 -10.61 -20.60
C LYS A 207 7.46 -9.73 -20.67
N ARG A 208 7.21 -9.16 -21.84
CA ARG A 208 5.96 -8.49 -22.20
C ARG A 208 4.82 -9.52 -22.21
N LEU A 209 3.74 -9.24 -21.54
CA LEU A 209 2.56 -10.09 -21.42
C LEU A 209 1.41 -9.61 -22.29
N THR A 210 1.29 -8.30 -22.48
CA THR A 210 0.32 -7.67 -23.38
C THR A 210 1.06 -7.02 -24.55
N ASP A 211 0.39 -6.89 -25.68
CA ASP A 211 0.92 -6.29 -26.93
C ASP A 211 -0.30 -5.77 -27.71
N THR A 212 -0.88 -4.68 -27.23
CA THR A 212 -2.05 -4.05 -27.85
C THR A 212 -1.73 -2.58 -28.15
N ASP A 213 -2.43 -1.97 -29.11
CA ASP A 213 -2.30 -0.54 -29.41
C ASP A 213 -2.99 0.35 -28.36
N GLN A 214 -3.39 -0.22 -27.21
CA GLN A 214 -4.06 0.49 -26.11
C GLN A 214 -3.21 0.41 -24.85
N SER A 215 -3.15 1.53 -24.13
CA SER A 215 -2.44 1.57 -22.84
C SER A 215 -3.15 0.75 -21.77
N GLU A 216 -2.48 -0.25 -21.22
CA GLU A 216 -2.92 -1.05 -20.10
C GLU A 216 -2.73 -0.31 -18.78
N ARG A 217 -3.59 -0.65 -17.78
CA ARG A 217 -3.56 -0.02 -16.46
C ARG A 217 -3.93 -1.02 -15.37
N SER A 218 -3.30 -0.87 -14.21
CA SER A 218 -3.68 -1.54 -12.96
C SER A 218 -3.83 -3.05 -13.07
N PRO A 219 -2.74 -3.79 -13.31
CA PRO A 219 -2.81 -5.25 -13.25
C PRO A 219 -3.36 -5.68 -11.89
N SER A 220 -4.22 -6.68 -11.87
CA SER A 220 -4.78 -7.27 -10.64
C SER A 220 -4.93 -8.78 -10.80
N TRP A 221 -4.86 -9.52 -9.70
CA TRP A 221 -5.07 -10.98 -9.62
C TRP A 221 -6.28 -11.28 -8.76
#